data_08ffd8cb3e9bc9eff170de2a3392286b
#
_entry.id   08ffd8cb3e9bc9eff170de2a3392286b
#
_cell.length_a   1.000
_cell.length_b   1.000
_cell.length_c   1.000
_cell.angle_alpha   90.00
_cell.angle_beta   90.00
_cell.angle_gamma   90.00
#
_symmetry.space_group_name_H-M   'P 1'
#
loop_
_entity.id
_entity.type
_entity.pdbx_description
1 polymer ?
#
loop_
_entity_poly.entity_id
_entity_poly.type
_entity_poly.pdbx_seq_one_letter_code
_entity_poly.pdbx_strand_id
1 'polypeptide(L)'
;MSTQAEYARHMSDQLPITPPIDPNSSKLPRWVWKAIIVFWLGFLGTILIRYAYDRLFSFLILLLVSLFLSLAIEPGTTKLAKRGWRRGRATIVILLGLMVGVLIFVAAIGTLVGTQVADLLQNSERYVSRTVNFLNDNFSTNINPQKVNDSIQDPNGPVQEFIRGQQGEAFQLSVAALGLLLQAFSVMLFTFYLVADGPRLRRSICSRLDEARQKRVLDTWDLAIEKTGGYIYSRALLAVASAFVHWIAFQSIGTAAPVALALWVGLISQFIPVVGTYIAGVLPILITFIDSPWKALAVVIVIILYQQLENFFISPRITARTMEIHPAISF
;
A
#
# COMPACT_ATOMS: atom_id res chain seq x y z
N MET A 1 9.40 80.38 63.09
CA MET A 1 8.22 79.70 62.49
C MET A 1 8.16 79.90 60.98
N SER A 2 9.22 80.19 60.26
CA SER A 2 9.22 80.47 58.81
C SER A 2 9.82 79.35 57.93
N THR A 3 10.54 78.37 58.52
CA THR A 3 11.33 77.42 57.75
C THR A 3 10.52 76.17 57.31
N GLN A 4 9.44 75.82 57.97
CA GLN A 4 8.60 74.68 57.56
C GLN A 4 7.62 74.96 56.41
N ALA A 5 7.22 76.23 56.24
CA ALA A 5 6.32 76.58 55.16
C ALA A 5 7.02 76.71 53.80
N GLU A 6 8.32 76.97 53.81
CA GLU A 6 9.17 76.98 52.61
C GLU A 6 9.55 75.57 52.10
N TYR A 7 9.76 74.69 53.02
CA TYR A 7 10.02 73.23 52.67
C TYR A 7 8.78 72.54 52.08
N ALA A 8 7.57 72.96 52.56
CA ALA A 8 6.33 72.38 52.04
C ALA A 8 6.00 72.91 50.61
N ARG A 9 6.44 74.09 50.25
CA ARG A 9 6.26 74.65 48.87
C ARG A 9 7.25 74.03 47.90
N HIS A 10 8.46 73.71 48.31
CA HIS A 10 9.44 73.07 47.46
C HIS A 10 9.12 71.53 47.18
N MET A 11 8.37 70.92 48.10
CA MET A 11 7.97 69.55 47.91
C MET A 11 6.71 69.38 47.05
N SER A 12 5.86 70.41 46.97
CA SER A 12 4.66 70.34 46.09
C SER A 12 5.01 70.58 44.62
N ASP A 13 6.15 71.23 44.33
CA ASP A 13 6.58 71.43 42.92
C ASP A 13 7.35 70.25 42.31
N GLN A 14 7.64 69.21 43.08
CA GLN A 14 8.33 68.00 42.59
C GLN A 14 7.46 66.76 42.47
N LEU A 15 6.14 66.88 42.55
CA LEU A 15 5.28 65.80 42.18
C LEU A 15 5.41 65.54 40.67
N PRO A 16 5.78 64.36 40.22
CA PRO A 16 5.83 64.07 38.79
C PRO A 16 4.43 64.30 38.23
N ILE A 17 4.31 65.30 37.35
CA ILE A 17 3.08 65.54 36.57
C ILE A 17 2.88 64.27 35.76
N THR A 18 1.97 63.41 36.21
CA THR A 18 1.52 62.29 35.38
C THR A 18 0.96 62.90 34.10
N PRO A 19 1.54 62.59 32.94
CA PRO A 19 1.03 63.14 31.71
C PRO A 19 -0.46 62.78 31.60
N PRO A 20 -1.31 63.69 31.14
CA PRO A 20 -2.72 63.42 31.01
C PRO A 20 -2.90 62.17 30.17
N ILE A 21 -3.68 61.21 30.69
CA ILE A 21 -4.02 59.99 29.99
C ILE A 21 -4.85 60.44 28.78
N ASP A 22 -4.24 60.43 27.60
CA ASP A 22 -4.95 60.74 26.35
C ASP A 22 -6.04 59.68 26.15
N PRO A 23 -7.34 60.06 26.23
CA PRO A 23 -8.45 59.08 26.05
C PRO A 23 -8.48 58.48 24.67
N ASN A 24 -7.62 58.93 23.74
CA ASN A 24 -7.47 58.36 22.41
C ASN A 24 -6.34 57.33 22.29
N SER A 25 -5.53 57.13 23.36
CA SER A 25 -4.41 56.17 23.38
C SER A 25 -4.86 54.70 23.41
N SER A 26 -6.15 54.45 23.62
CA SER A 26 -6.71 53.09 23.63
C SER A 26 -7.15 52.57 22.24
N LYS A 27 -7.10 53.41 21.20
CA LYS A 27 -7.45 53.01 19.85
C LYS A 27 -6.25 52.34 19.18
N LEU A 28 -6.35 51.01 18.97
CA LEU A 28 -5.34 50.28 18.23
C LEU A 28 -5.05 50.95 16.88
N PRO A 29 -3.77 51.15 16.51
CA PRO A 29 -3.40 51.71 15.22
C PRO A 29 -4.06 50.96 14.07
N ARG A 30 -4.49 51.63 13.05
CA ARG A 30 -5.20 51.03 11.88
C ARG A 30 -4.40 49.95 11.18
N TRP A 31 -3.08 49.94 11.29
CA TRP A 31 -2.24 48.89 10.73
C TRP A 31 -2.39 47.57 11.48
N VAL A 32 -2.70 47.58 12.79
CA VAL A 32 -2.90 46.37 13.61
C VAL A 32 -4.09 45.58 13.10
N TRP A 33 -5.18 46.21 12.78
CA TRP A 33 -6.35 45.56 12.18
C TRP A 33 -6.03 44.95 10.83
N LYS A 34 -5.24 45.66 10.01
CA LYS A 34 -4.77 45.11 8.72
C LYS A 34 -3.86 43.88 8.94
N ALA A 35 -2.94 43.94 9.90
CA ALA A 35 -2.08 42.82 10.25
C ALA A 35 -2.87 41.60 10.74
N ILE A 36 -3.88 41.80 11.60
CA ILE A 36 -4.76 40.72 12.08
C ILE A 36 -5.54 40.11 10.91
N ILE A 37 -6.10 40.90 10.02
CA ILE A 37 -6.83 40.39 8.85
C ILE A 37 -5.92 39.62 7.94
N VAL A 38 -4.72 40.12 7.64
CA VAL A 38 -3.74 39.42 6.79
C VAL A 38 -3.28 38.10 7.44
N PHE A 39 -3.05 38.11 8.77
CA PHE A 39 -2.70 36.91 9.52
C PHE A 39 -3.82 35.84 9.42
N TRP A 40 -5.07 36.21 9.68
CA TRP A 40 -6.18 35.29 9.62
C TRP A 40 -6.48 34.78 8.21
N LEU A 41 -6.35 35.64 7.20
CA LEU A 41 -6.47 35.24 5.79
C LEU A 41 -5.36 34.27 5.39
N GLY A 42 -4.12 34.53 5.81
CA GLY A 42 -3.00 33.60 5.60
C GLY A 42 -3.20 32.28 6.31
N PHE A 43 -3.66 32.30 7.57
CA PHE A 43 -3.95 31.11 8.35
C PHE A 43 -5.09 30.28 7.73
N LEU A 44 -6.21 30.93 7.40
CA LEU A 44 -7.33 30.27 6.69
C LEU A 44 -6.89 29.73 5.32
N GLY A 45 -6.09 30.53 4.58
CA GLY A 45 -5.51 30.10 3.31
C GLY A 45 -4.65 28.84 3.46
N THR A 46 -3.82 28.77 4.50
CA THR A 46 -2.98 27.61 4.79
C THR A 46 -3.82 26.37 5.12
N ILE A 47 -4.87 26.51 5.93
CA ILE A 47 -5.80 25.42 6.25
C ILE A 47 -6.52 24.94 4.98
N LEU A 48 -7.01 25.87 4.16
CA LEU A 48 -7.71 25.53 2.92
C LEU A 48 -6.79 24.81 1.92
N ILE A 49 -5.55 25.31 1.76
CA ILE A 49 -4.55 24.68 0.89
C ILE A 49 -4.21 23.27 1.40
N ARG A 50 -4.01 23.09 2.70
CA ARG A 50 -3.75 21.78 3.29
C ARG A 50 -4.90 20.82 3.06
N TYR A 51 -6.12 21.23 3.33
CA TYR A 51 -7.33 20.44 3.09
C TYR A 51 -7.51 20.09 1.61
N ALA A 52 -7.32 21.07 0.72
CA ALA A 52 -7.37 20.86 -0.72
C ALA A 52 -6.25 19.91 -1.20
N TYR A 53 -5.03 20.04 -0.64
CA TYR A 53 -3.91 19.17 -0.96
C TYR A 53 -4.21 17.71 -0.61
N ASP A 54 -4.68 17.43 0.61
CA ASP A 54 -4.97 16.06 1.04
C ASP A 54 -6.06 15.40 0.17
N ARG A 55 -7.10 16.16 -0.18
CA ARG A 55 -8.17 15.68 -1.07
C ARG A 55 -7.72 15.51 -2.52
N LEU A 56 -6.98 16.48 -3.03
CA LEU A 56 -6.48 16.46 -4.40
C LEU A 56 -5.42 15.39 -4.59
N PHE A 57 -4.54 15.19 -3.60
CA PHE A 57 -3.50 14.18 -3.63
C PHE A 57 -4.09 12.77 -3.75
N SER A 58 -5.09 12.41 -2.93
CA SER A 58 -5.78 11.12 -3.01
C SER A 58 -6.44 10.91 -4.37
N PHE A 59 -7.06 11.95 -4.92
CA PHE A 59 -7.67 11.90 -6.25
C PHE A 59 -6.62 11.74 -7.36
N LEU A 60 -5.49 12.46 -7.27
CA LEU A 60 -4.39 12.34 -8.24
C LEU A 60 -3.77 10.95 -8.21
N ILE A 61 -3.57 10.35 -7.04
CA ILE A 61 -3.11 8.96 -6.92
C ILE A 61 -4.09 8.00 -7.59
N LEU A 62 -5.40 8.17 -7.35
CA LEU A 62 -6.42 7.35 -7.99
C LEU A 62 -6.36 7.47 -9.52
N LEU A 63 -6.24 8.69 -10.06
CA LEU A 63 -6.08 8.92 -11.49
C LEU A 63 -4.78 8.30 -12.03
N LEU A 64 -3.68 8.44 -11.30
CA LEU A 64 -2.38 7.88 -11.67
C LEU A 64 -2.46 6.34 -11.75
N VAL A 65 -3.01 5.70 -10.73
CA VAL A 65 -3.22 4.24 -10.71
C VAL A 65 -4.11 3.82 -11.88
N SER A 66 -5.20 4.56 -12.14
CA SER A 66 -6.09 4.29 -13.28
C SER A 66 -5.39 4.44 -14.62
N LEU A 67 -4.51 5.44 -14.75
CA LEU A 67 -3.71 5.64 -15.95
C LEU A 67 -2.74 4.47 -16.17
N PHE A 68 -1.97 4.08 -15.16
CA PHE A 68 -1.07 2.92 -15.28
C PHE A 68 -1.83 1.64 -15.59
N LEU A 69 -2.96 1.40 -14.92
CA LEU A 69 -3.80 0.23 -15.21
C LEU A 69 -4.36 0.29 -16.64
N SER A 70 -4.74 1.47 -17.14
CA SER A 70 -5.21 1.63 -18.52
C SER A 70 -4.12 1.26 -19.54
N LEU A 71 -2.90 1.73 -19.32
CA LEU A 71 -1.75 1.39 -20.19
C LEU A 71 -1.44 -0.12 -20.11
N ALA A 72 -1.56 -0.72 -18.92
CA ALA A 72 -1.31 -2.14 -18.72
C ALA A 72 -2.28 -3.05 -19.47
N ILE A 73 -3.58 -2.70 -19.48
CA ILE A 73 -4.63 -3.53 -20.12
C ILE A 73 -4.88 -3.17 -21.59
N GLU A 74 -4.37 -2.04 -22.06
CA GLU A 74 -4.53 -1.56 -23.45
C GLU A 74 -4.13 -2.62 -24.50
N PRO A 75 -2.97 -3.31 -24.39
CA PRO A 75 -2.60 -4.35 -25.35
C PRO A 75 -3.59 -5.52 -25.39
N GLY A 76 -4.12 -5.92 -24.23
CA GLY A 76 -5.13 -6.96 -24.11
C GLY A 76 -6.45 -6.56 -24.78
N THR A 77 -6.90 -5.33 -24.49
CA THR A 77 -8.10 -4.76 -25.10
C THR A 77 -7.98 -4.65 -26.62
N THR A 78 -6.82 -4.21 -27.09
CA THR A 78 -6.54 -4.10 -28.54
C THR A 78 -6.52 -5.46 -29.23
N LYS A 79 -5.96 -6.51 -28.60
CA LYS A 79 -6.00 -7.89 -29.12
C LYS A 79 -7.43 -8.41 -29.23
N LEU A 80 -8.30 -8.16 -28.26
CA LEU A 80 -9.72 -8.54 -28.30
C LEU A 80 -10.47 -7.73 -29.37
N ALA A 81 -10.17 -6.42 -29.48
CA ALA A 81 -10.76 -5.57 -30.52
C ALA A 81 -10.42 -6.03 -31.94
N LYS A 82 -9.16 -6.47 -32.17
CA LYS A 82 -8.73 -7.07 -33.45
C LYS A 82 -9.46 -8.38 -33.78
N ARG A 83 -10.03 -9.07 -32.76
CA ARG A 83 -10.88 -10.26 -32.93
C ARG A 83 -12.36 -9.93 -33.13
N GLY A 84 -12.71 -8.67 -33.38
CA GLY A 84 -14.07 -8.22 -33.65
C GLY A 84 -14.87 -7.77 -32.42
N TRP A 85 -14.27 -7.71 -31.25
CA TRP A 85 -14.96 -7.21 -30.07
C TRP A 85 -15.08 -5.68 -30.08
N ARG A 86 -16.20 -5.14 -29.62
CA ARG A 86 -16.29 -3.70 -29.36
C ARG A 86 -15.34 -3.35 -28.22
N ARG A 87 -14.53 -2.31 -28.41
CA ARG A 87 -13.48 -1.90 -27.44
C ARG A 87 -13.99 -1.77 -25.99
N GLY A 88 -15.15 -1.14 -25.78
CA GLY A 88 -15.75 -1.04 -24.45
C GLY A 88 -16.09 -2.39 -23.83
N ARG A 89 -16.64 -3.35 -24.60
CA ARG A 89 -16.92 -4.71 -24.08
C ARG A 89 -15.62 -5.46 -23.74
N ALA A 90 -14.60 -5.34 -24.56
CA ALA A 90 -13.30 -5.95 -24.29
C ALA A 90 -12.69 -5.40 -23.01
N THR A 91 -12.77 -4.09 -22.78
CA THR A 91 -12.28 -3.44 -21.55
C THR A 91 -13.05 -3.93 -20.32
N ILE A 92 -14.39 -3.99 -20.39
CA ILE A 92 -15.20 -4.49 -19.25
C ILE A 92 -14.84 -5.93 -18.90
N VAL A 93 -14.70 -6.81 -19.88
CA VAL A 93 -14.37 -8.23 -19.64
C VAL A 93 -13.01 -8.37 -18.98
N ILE A 94 -12.00 -7.63 -19.43
CA ILE A 94 -10.66 -7.66 -18.82
C ILE A 94 -10.71 -7.12 -17.39
N LEU A 95 -11.37 -5.99 -17.14
CA LEU A 95 -11.48 -5.39 -15.81
C LEU A 95 -12.27 -6.28 -14.84
N LEU A 96 -13.41 -6.84 -15.29
CA LEU A 96 -14.17 -7.79 -14.47
C LEU A 96 -13.37 -9.06 -14.19
N GLY A 97 -12.65 -9.59 -15.18
CA GLY A 97 -11.77 -10.74 -14.99
C GLY A 97 -10.67 -10.47 -13.95
N LEU A 98 -10.05 -9.28 -14.02
CA LEU A 98 -9.07 -8.84 -13.03
C LEU A 98 -9.69 -8.73 -11.64
N MET A 99 -10.85 -8.08 -11.51
CA MET A 99 -11.55 -7.92 -10.24
C MET A 99 -11.93 -9.26 -9.62
N VAL A 100 -12.54 -10.16 -10.41
CA VAL A 100 -12.90 -11.51 -9.96
C VAL A 100 -11.65 -12.29 -9.53
N GLY A 101 -10.57 -12.22 -10.31
CA GLY A 101 -9.29 -12.83 -9.94
C GLY A 101 -8.74 -12.35 -8.60
N VAL A 102 -8.77 -11.03 -8.36
CA VAL A 102 -8.35 -10.44 -7.08
C VAL A 102 -9.27 -10.88 -5.93
N LEU A 103 -10.59 -10.89 -6.14
CA LEU A 103 -11.53 -11.32 -5.10
C LEU A 103 -11.35 -12.80 -4.74
N ILE A 104 -11.19 -13.68 -5.73
CA ILE A 104 -10.90 -15.11 -5.49
C ILE A 104 -9.59 -15.27 -4.73
N PHE A 105 -8.55 -14.52 -5.12
CA PHE A 105 -7.26 -14.56 -4.45
C PHE A 105 -7.37 -14.12 -2.98
N VAL A 106 -8.01 -12.99 -2.71
CA VAL A 106 -8.21 -12.47 -1.34
C VAL A 106 -9.04 -13.44 -0.51
N ALA A 107 -10.11 -14.01 -1.07
CA ALA A 107 -10.92 -15.00 -0.40
C ALA A 107 -10.12 -16.28 -0.08
N ALA A 108 -9.32 -16.79 -1.03
CA ALA A 108 -8.50 -17.98 -0.82
C ALA A 108 -7.45 -17.78 0.28
N ILE A 109 -6.77 -16.63 0.30
CA ILE A 109 -5.79 -16.31 1.34
C ILE A 109 -6.48 -16.03 2.68
N GLY A 110 -7.58 -15.28 2.68
CA GLY A 110 -8.33 -14.99 3.89
C GLY A 110 -8.86 -16.25 4.58
N THR A 111 -9.43 -17.19 3.81
CA THR A 111 -9.87 -18.50 4.34
C THR A 111 -8.69 -19.33 4.84
N LEU A 112 -7.59 -19.38 4.09
CA LEU A 112 -6.38 -20.10 4.53
C LEU A 112 -5.87 -19.56 5.86
N VAL A 113 -5.63 -18.25 5.95
CA VAL A 113 -5.12 -17.62 7.18
C VAL A 113 -6.11 -17.82 8.33
N GLY A 114 -7.40 -17.59 8.07
CA GLY A 114 -8.45 -17.78 9.09
C GLY A 114 -8.51 -19.20 9.64
N THR A 115 -8.45 -20.21 8.76
CA THR A 115 -8.45 -21.62 9.21
C THR A 115 -7.17 -22.00 9.97
N GLN A 116 -6.00 -21.49 9.54
CA GLN A 116 -4.74 -21.74 10.24
C GLN A 116 -4.70 -21.08 11.62
N VAL A 117 -5.20 -19.84 11.74
CA VAL A 117 -5.32 -19.16 13.03
C VAL A 117 -6.30 -19.89 13.96
N ALA A 118 -7.46 -20.32 13.43
CA ALA A 118 -8.42 -21.10 14.20
C ALA A 118 -7.84 -22.43 14.68
N ASP A 119 -7.12 -23.16 13.82
CA ASP A 119 -6.47 -24.41 14.18
C ASP A 119 -5.37 -24.22 15.23
N LEU A 120 -4.58 -23.13 15.10
CA LEU A 120 -3.59 -22.73 16.11
C LEU A 120 -4.21 -22.51 17.48
N LEU A 121 -5.32 -21.79 17.56
CA LEU A 121 -5.99 -21.47 18.81
C LEU A 121 -6.62 -22.73 19.44
N GLN A 122 -7.22 -23.59 18.61
CA GLN A 122 -7.85 -24.83 19.07
C GLN A 122 -6.83 -25.90 19.49
N ASN A 123 -5.70 -25.97 18.84
CA ASN A 123 -4.66 -26.98 19.06
C ASN A 123 -3.36 -26.38 19.64
N SER A 124 -3.45 -25.23 20.33
CA SER A 124 -2.30 -24.50 20.86
C SER A 124 -1.37 -25.37 21.71
N GLU A 125 -1.93 -26.22 22.56
CA GLU A 125 -1.17 -27.14 23.42
C GLU A 125 -0.26 -28.07 22.62
N ARG A 126 -0.75 -28.65 21.52
CA ARG A 126 0.02 -29.54 20.64
C ARG A 126 1.16 -28.80 19.95
N TYR A 127 0.88 -27.59 19.45
CA TYR A 127 1.88 -26.80 18.73
C TYR A 127 2.95 -26.25 19.67
N VAL A 128 2.54 -25.74 20.84
CA VAL A 128 3.46 -25.27 21.89
C VAL A 128 4.39 -26.39 22.33
N SER A 129 3.82 -27.57 22.69
CA SER A 129 4.62 -28.71 23.14
C SER A 129 5.61 -29.17 22.06
N ARG A 130 5.20 -29.27 20.80
CA ARG A 130 6.07 -29.66 19.69
C ARG A 130 7.21 -28.65 19.46
N THR A 131 6.90 -27.35 19.44
CA THR A 131 7.89 -26.30 19.21
C THR A 131 8.86 -26.21 20.39
N VAL A 132 8.37 -26.25 21.62
CA VAL A 132 9.21 -26.18 22.82
C VAL A 132 10.13 -27.41 22.93
N ASN A 133 9.61 -28.61 22.67
CA ASN A 133 10.43 -29.81 22.64
C ASN A 133 11.51 -29.73 21.56
N PHE A 134 11.18 -29.26 20.36
CA PHE A 134 12.18 -29.05 19.31
C PHE A 134 13.28 -28.08 19.75
N LEU A 135 12.93 -26.97 20.42
CA LEU A 135 13.92 -26.01 20.94
C LEU A 135 14.77 -26.61 22.06
N ASN A 136 14.15 -27.35 22.98
CA ASN A 136 14.88 -27.98 24.07
C ASN A 136 15.85 -29.06 23.56
N ASP A 137 15.42 -29.87 22.60
CA ASP A 137 16.23 -30.96 22.05
C ASP A 137 17.40 -30.47 21.18
N ASN A 138 17.22 -29.40 20.43
CA ASN A 138 18.23 -28.95 19.45
C ASN A 138 19.09 -27.76 19.95
N PHE A 139 18.59 -26.97 20.90
CA PHE A 139 19.27 -25.75 21.37
C PHE A 139 19.56 -25.77 22.87
N SER A 140 19.38 -26.92 23.55
CA SER A 140 19.63 -27.10 24.99
C SER A 140 18.90 -26.05 25.85
N THR A 141 17.71 -25.60 25.41
CA THR A 141 16.85 -24.72 26.19
C THR A 141 16.07 -25.52 27.21
N ASN A 142 15.68 -24.92 28.31
CA ASN A 142 14.88 -25.57 29.37
C ASN A 142 13.54 -24.84 29.54
N ILE A 143 12.78 -24.78 28.47
CA ILE A 143 11.46 -24.15 28.45
C ILE A 143 10.41 -25.16 28.84
N ASN A 144 9.51 -24.78 29.76
CA ASN A 144 8.37 -25.63 30.13
C ASN A 144 7.18 -25.37 29.19
N PRO A 145 6.74 -26.39 28.41
CA PRO A 145 5.62 -26.26 27.48
C PRO A 145 4.32 -25.83 28.14
N GLN A 146 4.04 -26.36 29.35
CA GLN A 146 2.82 -26.01 30.09
C GLN A 146 2.75 -24.53 30.44
N LYS A 147 3.85 -23.95 30.96
CA LYS A 147 3.87 -22.50 31.26
C LYS A 147 3.62 -21.62 30.04
N VAL A 148 4.13 -22.02 28.87
CA VAL A 148 3.88 -21.29 27.62
C VAL A 148 2.42 -21.41 27.22
N ASN A 149 1.86 -22.63 27.31
CA ASN A 149 0.46 -22.85 26.97
C ASN A 149 -0.50 -22.11 27.92
N ASP A 150 -0.24 -22.15 29.24
CA ASP A 150 -1.01 -21.41 30.23
C ASP A 150 -1.00 -19.91 29.95
N SER A 151 0.16 -19.36 29.53
CA SER A 151 0.26 -17.93 29.15
C SER A 151 -0.54 -17.59 27.87
N ILE A 152 -0.68 -18.51 26.93
CA ILE A 152 -1.49 -18.34 25.72
C ILE A 152 -2.99 -18.43 26.04
N GLN A 153 -3.36 -19.33 26.95
CA GLN A 153 -4.75 -19.57 27.33
C GLN A 153 -5.24 -18.65 28.46
N ASP A 154 -4.35 -17.92 29.12
CA ASP A 154 -4.72 -16.98 30.18
C ASP A 154 -5.72 -15.95 29.66
N PRO A 155 -6.95 -15.89 30.19
CA PRO A 155 -7.95 -14.92 29.77
C PRO A 155 -7.51 -13.45 29.88
N ASN A 156 -6.57 -13.15 30.75
CA ASN A 156 -6.00 -11.82 30.96
C ASN A 156 -4.57 -11.70 30.35
N GLY A 157 -4.11 -12.72 29.64
CA GLY A 157 -2.80 -12.75 29.01
C GLY A 157 -2.74 -11.90 27.74
N PRO A 158 -1.52 -11.51 27.32
CA PRO A 158 -1.32 -10.60 26.17
C PRO A 158 -1.91 -11.14 24.87
N VAL A 159 -1.99 -12.46 24.70
CA VAL A 159 -2.57 -13.09 23.50
C VAL A 159 -4.09 -12.90 23.47
N GLN A 160 -4.76 -13.12 24.60
CA GLN A 160 -6.21 -12.95 24.70
C GLN A 160 -6.61 -11.46 24.68
N GLU A 161 -5.79 -10.58 25.23
CA GLU A 161 -5.97 -9.14 25.14
C GLU A 161 -5.86 -8.66 23.67
N PHE A 162 -4.86 -9.15 22.93
CA PHE A 162 -4.73 -8.89 21.51
C PHE A 162 -5.96 -9.38 20.72
N ILE A 163 -6.43 -10.62 20.97
CA ILE A 163 -7.61 -11.18 20.27
C ILE A 163 -8.87 -10.37 20.61
N ARG A 164 -9.07 -9.96 21.87
CA ARG A 164 -10.21 -9.13 22.27
C ARG A 164 -10.15 -7.73 21.66
N GLY A 165 -8.95 -7.13 21.56
CA GLY A 165 -8.75 -5.86 20.88
C GLY A 165 -9.23 -5.93 19.43
N GLN A 166 -8.97 -7.04 18.75
CA GLN A 166 -9.41 -7.24 17.35
C GLN A 166 -10.92 -7.46 17.20
N GLN A 167 -11.63 -7.97 18.21
CA GLN A 167 -13.09 -8.17 18.11
C GLN A 167 -13.86 -6.85 17.99
N GLY A 168 -13.37 -5.77 18.61
CA GLY A 168 -13.93 -4.42 18.45
C GLY A 168 -13.69 -3.79 17.08
N GLU A 169 -12.68 -4.27 16.35
CA GLU A 169 -12.28 -3.75 15.04
C GLU A 169 -13.02 -4.41 13.86
N ALA A 170 -13.79 -5.47 14.07
CA ALA A 170 -14.49 -6.18 13.00
C ALA A 170 -15.43 -5.24 12.19
N PHE A 171 -16.08 -4.30 12.85
CA PHE A 171 -16.87 -3.26 12.19
C PHE A 171 -15.99 -2.29 11.39
N GLN A 172 -14.88 -1.86 11.95
CA GLN A 172 -13.93 -0.97 11.26
C GLN A 172 -13.31 -1.65 10.05
N LEU A 173 -12.97 -2.95 10.16
CA LEU A 173 -12.50 -3.76 9.03
C LEU A 173 -13.56 -3.86 7.93
N SER A 174 -14.82 -4.02 8.27
CA SER A 174 -15.92 -4.04 7.30
C SER A 174 -16.06 -2.70 6.57
N VAL A 175 -15.98 -1.58 7.29
CA VAL A 175 -16.00 -0.22 6.71
C VAL A 175 -14.76 0.02 5.85
N ALA A 176 -13.59 -0.41 6.29
CA ALA A 176 -12.35 -0.30 5.51
C ALA A 176 -12.43 -1.14 4.23
N ALA A 177 -12.95 -2.36 4.30
CA ALA A 177 -13.16 -3.22 3.14
C ALA A 177 -14.13 -2.59 2.13
N LEU A 178 -15.25 -2.01 2.60
CA LEU A 178 -16.16 -1.25 1.74
C LEU A 178 -15.48 -0.05 1.09
N GLY A 179 -14.66 0.69 1.84
CA GLY A 179 -13.85 1.79 1.34
C GLY A 179 -12.88 1.36 0.23
N LEU A 180 -12.19 0.23 0.41
CA LEU A 180 -11.30 -0.36 -0.60
C LEU A 180 -12.07 -0.80 -1.85
N LEU A 181 -13.26 -1.39 -1.70
CA LEU A 181 -14.11 -1.76 -2.83
C LEU A 181 -14.57 -0.53 -3.64
N LEU A 182 -14.98 0.53 -2.96
CA LEU A 182 -15.36 1.79 -3.61
C LEU A 182 -14.18 2.44 -4.33
N GLN A 183 -12.99 2.40 -3.74
CA GLN A 183 -11.76 2.90 -4.36
C GLN A 183 -11.38 2.06 -5.58
N ALA A 184 -11.42 0.73 -5.47
CA ALA A 184 -11.18 -0.18 -6.60
C ALA A 184 -12.18 0.05 -7.72
N PHE A 185 -13.47 0.21 -7.41
CA PHE A 185 -14.51 0.55 -8.39
C PHE A 185 -14.21 1.88 -9.09
N SER A 186 -13.79 2.90 -8.35
CA SER A 186 -13.42 4.21 -8.92
C SER A 186 -12.22 4.07 -9.87
N VAL A 187 -11.17 3.35 -9.47
CA VAL A 187 -10.02 3.05 -10.35
C VAL A 187 -10.49 2.33 -11.61
N MET A 188 -11.33 1.32 -11.49
CA MET A 188 -11.86 0.58 -12.64
C MET A 188 -12.70 1.46 -13.57
N LEU A 189 -13.52 2.35 -13.02
CA LEU A 189 -14.34 3.27 -13.80
C LEU A 189 -13.47 4.25 -14.60
N PHE A 190 -12.49 4.89 -13.97
CA PHE A 190 -11.55 5.78 -14.68
C PHE A 190 -10.71 5.02 -15.70
N THR A 191 -10.22 3.84 -15.35
CA THR A 191 -9.48 2.96 -16.28
C THR A 191 -10.35 2.59 -17.48
N PHE A 192 -11.62 2.24 -17.26
CA PHE A 192 -12.56 1.95 -18.33
C PHE A 192 -12.68 3.12 -19.31
N TYR A 193 -12.90 4.34 -18.82
CA TYR A 193 -13.02 5.51 -19.69
C TYR A 193 -11.70 5.81 -20.42
N LEU A 194 -10.55 5.70 -19.74
CA LEU A 194 -9.25 5.92 -20.35
C LEU A 194 -8.96 4.94 -21.49
N VAL A 195 -9.38 3.67 -21.36
CA VAL A 195 -9.17 2.64 -22.39
C VAL A 195 -10.25 2.67 -23.46
N ALA A 196 -11.52 2.70 -23.08
CA ALA A 196 -12.64 2.63 -24.03
C ALA A 196 -12.69 3.85 -24.96
N ASP A 197 -12.49 5.05 -24.39
CA ASP A 197 -12.46 6.32 -25.13
C ASP A 197 -11.05 6.84 -25.41
N GLY A 198 -10.03 6.03 -25.17
CA GLY A 198 -8.62 6.39 -25.35
C GLY A 198 -8.30 7.00 -26.74
N PRO A 199 -8.77 6.42 -27.86
CA PRO A 199 -8.56 7.01 -29.18
C PRO A 199 -9.21 8.39 -29.36
N ARG A 200 -10.35 8.64 -28.71
CA ARG A 200 -11.01 9.96 -28.75
C ARG A 200 -10.25 10.97 -27.90
N LEU A 201 -9.80 10.56 -26.70
CA LEU A 201 -9.00 11.40 -25.83
C LEU A 201 -7.69 11.85 -26.50
N ARG A 202 -6.98 10.90 -27.12
CA ARG A 202 -5.75 11.21 -27.89
C ARG A 202 -6.02 12.21 -28.99
N ARG A 203 -7.10 12.02 -29.76
CA ARG A 203 -7.50 12.91 -30.82
C ARG A 203 -7.84 14.31 -30.32
N SER A 204 -8.55 14.42 -29.18
CA SER A 204 -8.90 15.71 -28.60
C SER A 204 -7.67 16.47 -28.05
N ILE A 205 -6.68 15.77 -27.49
CA ILE A 205 -5.44 16.38 -27.02
C ILE A 205 -4.61 16.83 -28.25
N CYS A 206 -4.46 15.96 -29.23
CA CYS A 206 -3.64 16.23 -30.41
C CYS A 206 -4.20 17.30 -31.32
N SER A 207 -5.55 17.44 -31.41
CA SER A 207 -6.18 18.46 -32.27
C SER A 207 -5.83 19.92 -31.93
N ARG A 208 -5.25 20.15 -30.75
CA ARG A 208 -4.82 21.49 -30.28
C ARG A 208 -3.32 21.75 -30.44
N LEU A 209 -2.59 20.78 -30.99
CA LEU A 209 -1.13 20.84 -31.12
C LEU A 209 -0.74 21.00 -32.58
N ASP A 210 0.42 21.63 -32.83
CA ASP A 210 1.06 21.65 -34.11
C ASP A 210 1.53 20.22 -34.52
N GLU A 211 1.65 19.97 -35.80
CA GLU A 211 1.92 18.62 -36.37
C GLU A 211 3.17 17.95 -35.76
N ALA A 212 4.25 18.71 -35.57
CA ALA A 212 5.49 18.18 -34.99
C ALA A 212 5.33 17.78 -33.50
N ARG A 213 4.50 18.50 -32.71
CA ARG A 213 4.21 18.14 -31.33
C ARG A 213 3.20 17.01 -31.24
N GLN A 214 2.22 17.01 -32.14
CA GLN A 214 1.23 15.93 -32.24
C GLN A 214 1.93 14.57 -32.45
N LYS A 215 2.85 14.49 -33.39
CA LYS A 215 3.62 13.27 -33.63
C LYS A 215 4.38 12.83 -32.38
N ARG A 216 5.12 13.73 -31.73
CA ARG A 216 5.87 13.40 -30.49
C ARG A 216 4.97 12.89 -29.37
N VAL A 217 3.80 13.49 -29.17
CA VAL A 217 2.85 13.05 -28.14
C VAL A 217 2.32 11.65 -28.46
N LEU A 218 1.97 11.36 -29.71
CA LEU A 218 1.49 10.05 -30.12
C LEU A 218 2.59 8.98 -29.99
N ASP A 219 3.81 9.26 -30.45
CA ASP A 219 4.94 8.34 -30.35
C ASP A 219 5.26 8.04 -28.87
N THR A 220 5.26 9.07 -28.00
CA THR A 220 5.46 8.89 -26.55
C THR A 220 4.35 8.05 -25.90
N TRP A 221 3.11 8.28 -26.32
CA TRP A 221 1.97 7.52 -25.80
C TRP A 221 2.03 6.04 -26.20
N ASP A 222 2.33 5.77 -27.46
CA ASP A 222 2.47 4.40 -27.97
C ASP A 222 3.65 3.68 -27.31
N LEU A 223 4.78 4.39 -27.10
CA LEU A 223 5.91 3.88 -26.32
C LEU A 223 5.51 3.56 -24.87
N ALA A 224 4.73 4.44 -24.22
CA ALA A 224 4.26 4.21 -22.85
C ALA A 224 3.37 2.96 -22.75
N ILE A 225 2.47 2.76 -23.71
CA ILE A 225 1.62 1.54 -23.79
C ILE A 225 2.49 0.30 -23.97
N GLU A 226 3.43 0.34 -24.92
CA GLU A 226 4.31 -0.79 -25.23
C GLU A 226 5.15 -1.18 -24.02
N LYS A 227 5.84 -0.23 -23.39
CA LYS A 227 6.72 -0.51 -22.26
C LYS A 227 5.95 -0.90 -20.98
N THR A 228 4.84 -0.21 -20.67
CA THR A 228 3.99 -0.57 -19.51
C THR A 228 3.33 -1.92 -19.71
N GLY A 229 2.75 -2.16 -20.90
CA GLY A 229 2.12 -3.43 -21.22
C GLY A 229 3.11 -4.59 -21.22
N GLY A 230 4.30 -4.40 -21.78
CA GLY A 230 5.40 -5.37 -21.78
C GLY A 230 5.86 -5.71 -20.37
N TYR A 231 6.01 -4.68 -19.51
CA TYR A 231 6.37 -4.87 -18.10
C TYR A 231 5.32 -5.68 -17.34
N ILE A 232 4.05 -5.31 -17.42
CA ILE A 232 2.97 -6.02 -16.72
C ILE A 232 2.84 -7.46 -17.23
N TYR A 233 2.98 -7.68 -18.54
CA TYR A 233 2.97 -9.03 -19.09
C TYR A 233 4.16 -9.87 -18.59
N SER A 234 5.35 -9.27 -18.50
CA SER A 234 6.52 -9.90 -17.90
C SER A 234 6.27 -10.32 -16.44
N ARG A 235 5.73 -9.40 -15.63
CA ARG A 235 5.40 -9.68 -14.24
C ARG A 235 4.32 -10.77 -14.09
N ALA A 236 3.32 -10.76 -14.94
CA ALA A 236 2.31 -11.82 -14.94
C ALA A 236 2.92 -13.20 -15.28
N LEU A 237 3.81 -13.28 -16.27
CA LEU A 237 4.52 -14.55 -16.56
C LEU A 237 5.40 -15.00 -15.41
N LEU A 238 6.14 -14.08 -14.78
CA LEU A 238 6.95 -14.38 -13.61
C LEU A 238 6.08 -14.86 -12.44
N ALA A 239 4.93 -14.21 -12.19
CA ALA A 239 4.00 -14.63 -11.17
C ALA A 239 3.49 -16.06 -11.37
N VAL A 240 3.12 -16.40 -12.61
CA VAL A 240 2.67 -17.76 -12.96
C VAL A 240 3.80 -18.77 -12.81
N ALA A 241 5.00 -18.45 -13.30
CA ALA A 241 6.17 -19.34 -13.16
C ALA A 241 6.53 -19.56 -11.68
N SER A 242 6.54 -18.47 -10.89
CA SER A 242 6.78 -18.52 -9.44
C SER A 242 5.73 -19.36 -8.73
N ALA A 243 4.44 -19.11 -8.96
CA ALA A 243 3.35 -19.87 -8.37
C ALA A 243 3.47 -21.37 -8.72
N PHE A 244 3.79 -21.69 -9.96
CA PHE A 244 3.90 -23.09 -10.40
C PHE A 244 5.06 -23.80 -9.73
N VAL A 245 6.24 -23.19 -9.67
CA VAL A 245 7.42 -23.81 -9.02
C VAL A 245 7.19 -23.97 -7.52
N HIS A 246 6.68 -22.94 -6.86
CA HIS A 246 6.37 -23.01 -5.43
C HIS A 246 5.26 -24.03 -5.14
N TRP A 247 4.26 -24.16 -6.00
CA TRP A 247 3.22 -25.17 -5.84
C TRP A 247 3.82 -26.58 -5.83
N ILE A 248 4.66 -26.92 -6.81
CA ILE A 248 5.33 -28.23 -6.86
C ILE A 248 6.16 -28.46 -5.60
N ALA A 249 6.96 -27.47 -5.19
CA ALA A 249 7.81 -27.56 -4.01
C ALA A 249 6.99 -27.73 -2.72
N PHE A 250 5.97 -26.90 -2.52
CA PHE A 250 5.13 -26.92 -1.31
C PHE A 250 4.27 -28.19 -1.23
N GLN A 251 3.80 -28.69 -2.37
CA GLN A 251 3.12 -29.98 -2.46
C GLN A 251 4.07 -31.14 -2.07
N SER A 252 5.32 -31.10 -2.52
CA SER A 252 6.33 -32.14 -2.22
C SER A 252 6.78 -32.12 -0.75
N ILE A 253 6.83 -30.92 -0.14
CA ILE A 253 7.13 -30.77 1.30
C ILE A 253 5.94 -31.19 2.16
N GLY A 254 4.72 -31.17 1.60
CA GLY A 254 3.48 -31.43 2.34
C GLY A 254 3.11 -30.28 3.27
N THR A 255 3.11 -29.06 2.74
CA THR A 255 2.63 -27.88 3.47
C THR A 255 1.10 -27.86 3.52
N ALA A 256 0.54 -27.14 4.49
CA ALA A 256 -0.89 -26.87 4.52
C ALA A 256 -1.28 -25.96 3.33
N ALA A 257 -2.32 -26.35 2.56
CA ALA A 257 -2.85 -25.59 1.42
C ALA A 257 -1.77 -25.12 0.39
N PRO A 258 -1.00 -26.04 -0.23
CA PRO A 258 0.16 -25.72 -1.06
C PRO A 258 -0.18 -24.82 -2.26
N VAL A 259 -1.39 -24.97 -2.84
CA VAL A 259 -1.85 -24.12 -3.96
C VAL A 259 -2.03 -22.67 -3.53
N ALA A 260 -2.70 -22.43 -2.40
CA ALA A 260 -2.95 -21.08 -1.92
C ALA A 260 -1.65 -20.36 -1.52
N LEU A 261 -0.74 -21.07 -0.83
CA LEU A 261 0.57 -20.54 -0.47
C LEU A 261 1.45 -20.24 -1.69
N ALA A 262 1.42 -21.09 -2.69
CA ALA A 262 2.16 -20.89 -3.93
C ALA A 262 1.61 -19.70 -4.74
N LEU A 263 0.30 -19.55 -4.83
CA LEU A 263 -0.34 -18.38 -5.44
C LEU A 263 0.02 -17.10 -4.69
N TRP A 264 0.03 -17.14 -3.35
CA TRP A 264 0.46 -16.04 -2.53
C TRP A 264 1.89 -15.61 -2.85
N VAL A 265 2.83 -16.55 -2.80
CA VAL A 265 4.24 -16.24 -3.12
C VAL A 265 4.37 -15.77 -4.55
N GLY A 266 3.77 -16.45 -5.51
CA GLY A 266 3.86 -16.12 -6.92
C GLY A 266 3.33 -14.73 -7.25
N LEU A 267 2.22 -14.33 -6.66
CA LEU A 267 1.62 -13.02 -6.93
C LEU A 267 2.32 -11.91 -6.16
N ILE A 268 2.49 -12.07 -4.85
CA ILE A 268 3.03 -11.01 -3.98
C ILE A 268 4.50 -10.71 -4.29
N SER A 269 5.28 -11.73 -4.66
CA SER A 269 6.70 -11.55 -5.01
C SER A 269 6.93 -10.55 -6.15
N GLN A 270 5.96 -10.38 -7.06
CA GLN A 270 6.12 -9.53 -8.23
C GLN A 270 5.91 -8.04 -7.95
N PHE A 271 5.37 -7.67 -6.79
CA PHE A 271 5.20 -6.26 -6.41
C PHE A 271 6.51 -5.60 -5.98
N ILE A 272 7.43 -6.37 -5.39
CA ILE A 272 8.69 -5.83 -4.85
C ILE A 272 9.86 -6.54 -5.55
N PRO A 273 10.59 -5.83 -6.41
CA PRO A 273 11.75 -6.44 -7.10
C PRO A 273 12.81 -6.94 -6.11
N VAL A 274 13.46 -8.03 -6.44
CA VAL A 274 14.60 -8.66 -5.74
C VAL A 274 14.25 -9.25 -4.38
N VAL A 275 13.50 -8.57 -3.53
CA VAL A 275 13.17 -9.05 -2.16
C VAL A 275 11.75 -9.58 -2.02
N GLY A 276 10.93 -9.46 -3.05
CA GLY A 276 9.50 -9.80 -3.01
C GLY A 276 9.24 -11.25 -2.59
N THR A 277 10.00 -12.20 -3.11
CA THR A 277 9.84 -13.63 -2.77
C THR A 277 10.20 -13.91 -1.32
N TYR A 278 11.21 -13.23 -0.75
CA TYR A 278 11.54 -13.37 0.68
C TYR A 278 10.42 -12.85 1.58
N ILE A 279 9.87 -11.68 1.25
CA ILE A 279 8.74 -11.09 2.01
C ILE A 279 7.50 -11.97 1.88
N ALA A 280 7.17 -12.37 0.65
CA ALA A 280 6.04 -13.26 0.41
C ALA A 280 6.21 -14.63 1.08
N GLY A 281 7.47 -15.10 1.21
CA GLY A 281 7.83 -16.35 1.85
C GLY A 281 7.58 -16.41 3.35
N VAL A 282 7.47 -15.26 4.02
CA VAL A 282 7.22 -15.22 5.48
C VAL A 282 5.96 -16.00 5.85
N LEU A 283 4.86 -15.80 5.13
CA LEU A 283 3.59 -16.48 5.42
C LEU A 283 3.69 -18.02 5.31
N PRO A 284 4.17 -18.61 4.19
CA PRO A 284 4.34 -20.05 4.10
C PRO A 284 5.35 -20.63 5.11
N ILE A 285 6.41 -19.89 5.44
CA ILE A 285 7.37 -20.30 6.48
C ILE A 285 6.68 -20.39 7.84
N LEU A 286 5.94 -19.38 8.24
CA LEU A 286 5.23 -19.33 9.52
C LEU A 286 4.18 -20.45 9.62
N ILE A 287 3.33 -20.62 8.60
CA ILE A 287 2.31 -21.66 8.57
C ILE A 287 2.94 -23.05 8.63
N THR A 288 4.03 -23.28 7.88
CA THR A 288 4.69 -24.58 7.87
C THR A 288 5.48 -24.85 9.14
N PHE A 289 6.03 -23.81 9.77
CA PHE A 289 6.75 -23.91 11.04
C PHE A 289 5.86 -24.43 12.17
N ILE A 290 4.61 -24.02 12.17
CA ILE A 290 3.60 -24.49 13.13
C ILE A 290 3.40 -26.01 13.01
N ASP A 291 3.39 -26.54 11.77
CA ASP A 291 3.27 -28.00 11.55
C ASP A 291 4.58 -28.72 11.85
N SER A 292 5.69 -28.25 11.29
CA SER A 292 7.00 -28.87 11.49
C SER A 292 8.15 -27.90 11.19
N PRO A 293 9.07 -27.65 12.15
CA PRO A 293 10.25 -26.82 11.93
C PRO A 293 11.13 -27.30 10.76
N TRP A 294 11.24 -28.61 10.54
CA TRP A 294 12.01 -29.19 9.44
C TRP A 294 11.38 -28.92 8.07
N LYS A 295 10.05 -28.98 7.97
CA LYS A 295 9.34 -28.58 6.75
C LYS A 295 9.51 -27.08 6.50
N ALA A 296 9.46 -26.26 7.54
CA ALA A 296 9.68 -24.81 7.40
C ALA A 296 11.10 -24.51 6.89
N LEU A 297 12.12 -25.23 7.38
CA LEU A 297 13.49 -25.11 6.87
C LEU A 297 13.56 -25.48 5.37
N ALA A 298 12.86 -26.52 4.95
CA ALA A 298 12.78 -26.89 3.54
C ALA A 298 12.11 -25.79 2.70
N VAL A 299 11.04 -25.16 3.20
CA VAL A 299 10.39 -24.02 2.57
C VAL A 299 11.36 -22.82 2.44
N VAL A 300 12.12 -22.50 3.48
CA VAL A 300 13.15 -21.44 3.44
C VAL A 300 14.17 -21.72 2.34
N ILE A 301 14.67 -22.94 2.26
CA ILE A 301 15.64 -23.35 1.23
C ILE A 301 15.04 -23.17 -0.17
N VAL A 302 13.80 -23.62 -0.39
CA VAL A 302 13.10 -23.48 -1.68
C VAL A 302 12.97 -22.01 -2.06
N ILE A 303 12.55 -21.13 -1.13
CA ILE A 303 12.39 -19.70 -1.35
C ILE A 303 13.72 -19.06 -1.76
N ILE A 304 14.80 -19.36 -1.04
CA ILE A 304 16.14 -18.83 -1.33
C ILE A 304 16.61 -19.31 -2.72
N LEU A 305 16.51 -20.60 -2.99
CA LEU A 305 16.95 -21.17 -4.28
C LEU A 305 16.13 -20.62 -5.45
N TYR A 306 14.81 -20.52 -5.29
CA TYR A 306 13.95 -19.96 -6.32
C TYR A 306 14.27 -18.48 -6.58
N GLN A 307 14.48 -17.70 -5.53
CA GLN A 307 14.82 -16.27 -5.67
C GLN A 307 16.11 -16.09 -6.47
N GLN A 308 17.13 -16.92 -6.23
CA GLN A 308 18.35 -16.86 -7.02
C GLN A 308 18.11 -17.27 -8.47
N LEU A 309 17.33 -18.33 -8.69
CA LEU A 309 16.95 -18.77 -10.01
C LEU A 309 16.14 -17.69 -10.77
N GLU A 310 15.19 -17.05 -10.09
CA GLU A 310 14.40 -15.97 -10.67
C GLU A 310 15.29 -14.78 -11.06
N ASN A 311 16.14 -14.29 -10.15
CA ASN A 311 16.95 -13.12 -10.38
C ASN A 311 18.00 -13.31 -11.51
N PHE A 312 18.68 -14.46 -11.53
CA PHE A 312 19.79 -14.67 -12.46
C PHE A 312 19.38 -15.29 -13.80
N PHE A 313 18.28 -16.05 -13.84
CA PHE A 313 17.92 -16.80 -15.03
C PHE A 313 16.55 -16.46 -15.61
N ILE A 314 15.50 -16.43 -14.79
CA ILE A 314 14.13 -16.35 -15.28
C ILE A 314 13.77 -14.91 -15.63
N SER A 315 13.96 -13.97 -14.71
CA SER A 315 13.59 -12.58 -14.85
C SER A 315 14.27 -11.91 -16.04
N PRO A 316 15.61 -11.99 -16.23
CA PRO A 316 16.26 -11.37 -17.38
C PRO A 316 15.76 -11.91 -18.72
N ARG A 317 15.53 -13.22 -18.83
CA ARG A 317 15.05 -13.83 -20.07
C ARG A 317 13.63 -13.44 -20.44
N ILE A 318 12.74 -13.40 -19.43
CA ILE A 318 11.35 -13.00 -19.66
C ILE A 318 11.28 -11.51 -19.99
N THR A 319 11.94 -10.66 -19.20
CA THR A 319 11.91 -9.20 -19.37
C THR A 319 12.52 -8.78 -20.72
N ALA A 320 13.65 -9.37 -21.11
CA ALA A 320 14.27 -9.08 -22.39
C ALA A 320 13.34 -9.40 -23.59
N ARG A 321 12.60 -10.51 -23.52
CA ARG A 321 11.67 -10.90 -24.60
C ARG A 321 10.38 -10.09 -24.63
N THR A 322 9.93 -9.60 -23.49
CA THR A 322 8.64 -8.90 -23.38
C THR A 322 8.76 -7.38 -23.58
N MET A 323 9.92 -6.80 -23.29
CA MET A 323 10.17 -5.36 -23.39
C MET A 323 11.08 -4.97 -24.54
N GLU A 324 11.53 -5.93 -25.34
CA GLU A 324 12.50 -5.71 -26.44
C GLU A 324 13.77 -4.97 -25.97
N ILE A 325 14.24 -5.28 -24.75
CA ILE A 325 15.43 -4.70 -24.15
C ILE A 325 16.57 -5.70 -24.28
N HIS A 326 17.79 -5.18 -24.55
CA HIS A 326 18.97 -6.04 -24.56
C HIS A 326 19.17 -6.68 -23.16
N PRO A 327 19.44 -8.00 -23.07
CA PRO A 327 19.54 -8.72 -21.79
C PRO A 327 20.49 -8.09 -20.78
N ALA A 328 21.57 -7.45 -21.23
CA ALA A 328 22.53 -6.76 -20.36
C ALA A 328 21.99 -5.48 -19.69
N ILE A 329 20.82 -4.96 -20.14
CA ILE A 329 20.20 -3.75 -19.57
C ILE A 329 19.06 -4.14 -18.63
N SER A 330 18.63 -5.40 -18.64
CA SER A 330 17.53 -5.91 -17.79
C SER A 330 17.99 -6.40 -16.42
N PHE A 331 19.28 -6.27 -16.09
CA PHE A 331 19.85 -6.52 -14.76
C PHE A 331 19.81 -5.28 -13.88
#